data_b8c67bfb444af62d7675d6dee5c5998e
#
_entry.id   b8c67bfb444af62d7675d6dee5c5998e
#
_cell.length_a   1.000
_cell.length_b   1.000
_cell.length_c   1.000
_cell.angle_alpha   90.00
_cell.angle_beta   90.00
_cell.angle_gamma   90.00
#
_symmetry.space_group_name_H-M   'P 1'
#
loop_
_entity.id
_entity.type
_entity.pdbx_description
1 polymer ?
#
loop_
_entity_poly.entity_id
_entity_poly.type
_entity_poly.pdbx_seq_one_letter_code
_entity_poly.pdbx_strand_id
1 'polypeptide(L)'
;MPMLPFPPGRLALVAAMACLTALDSGAAQAQAVTNSAVNVRAGPDRIFPAVTWVLSGTPAQVHGCVDSWRWCDITVGRDRGWVYARYLTVAKDGRTINILQGGPKAGFEPVAFSVREYWDAHYTDRRWFGQSLHYQTRWERRRPQQEWSAPPKRAAAPPPA
;
A
#
# COMPACT_ATOMS: atom_id res chain seq x y z
N MET A 1 -56.50 59.19 -25.04
CA MET A 1 -55.93 58.09 -24.21
C MET A 1 -54.92 57.41 -25.09
N PRO A 2 -53.62 57.57 -24.90
CA PRO A 2 -52.65 56.90 -25.66
C PRO A 2 -52.16 55.58 -24.97
N MET A 3 -52.17 54.54 -25.71
CA MET A 3 -51.64 53.21 -25.35
C MET A 3 -50.12 53.28 -25.30
N LEU A 4 -49.59 52.82 -24.15
CA LEU A 4 -48.13 52.58 -23.95
C LEU A 4 -47.71 51.24 -24.50
N PRO A 5 -46.59 51.13 -25.21
CA PRO A 5 -46.09 49.83 -25.71
C PRO A 5 -45.29 49.10 -24.62
N PHE A 6 -45.54 47.78 -24.52
CA PHE A 6 -44.74 46.85 -23.71
C PHE A 6 -43.36 46.58 -24.30
N PRO A 7 -42.29 46.53 -23.53
CA PRO A 7 -40.99 46.14 -23.99
C PRO A 7 -40.90 44.63 -24.18
N PRO A 8 -40.11 44.13 -25.16
CA PRO A 8 -39.91 42.72 -25.40
C PRO A 8 -39.05 42.06 -24.33
N GLY A 9 -39.54 40.92 -23.88
CA GLY A 9 -38.90 40.12 -22.86
C GLY A 9 -37.47 39.63 -23.23
N ARG A 10 -36.55 39.83 -22.32
CA ARG A 10 -35.21 39.25 -22.38
C ARG A 10 -35.33 37.77 -22.03
N LEU A 11 -35.05 36.91 -23.02
CA LEU A 11 -34.78 35.48 -22.80
C LEU A 11 -33.50 35.38 -21.94
N ALA A 12 -33.65 34.99 -20.68
CA ALA A 12 -32.52 34.59 -19.86
C ALA A 12 -32.08 33.17 -20.29
N LEU A 13 -30.93 33.10 -20.94
CA LEU A 13 -30.23 31.80 -21.15
C LEU A 13 -29.71 31.32 -19.77
N VAL A 14 -30.39 30.32 -19.21
CA VAL A 14 -29.89 29.56 -18.09
C VAL A 14 -28.81 28.59 -18.62
N ALA A 15 -27.57 28.99 -18.48
CA ALA A 15 -26.44 28.09 -18.73
C ALA A 15 -26.43 27.04 -17.62
N ALA A 16 -26.88 25.82 -17.95
CA ALA A 16 -26.74 24.65 -17.09
C ALA A 16 -25.26 24.27 -17.01
N MET A 17 -24.62 24.64 -15.91
CA MET A 17 -23.24 24.24 -15.60
C MET A 17 -23.28 22.79 -15.09
N ALA A 18 -23.04 21.86 -16.01
CA ALA A 18 -22.88 20.44 -15.68
C ALA A 18 -21.57 20.28 -14.87
N CYS A 19 -21.67 20.20 -13.53
CA CYS A 19 -20.58 19.73 -12.70
C CYS A 19 -20.28 18.26 -13.05
N LEU A 20 -19.25 18.01 -13.85
CA LEU A 20 -18.64 16.69 -13.93
C LEU A 20 -17.95 16.43 -12.59
N THR A 21 -18.61 15.71 -11.70
CA THR A 21 -17.95 15.08 -10.57
C THR A 21 -17.09 13.95 -11.10
N ALA A 22 -15.80 14.19 -11.23
CA ALA A 22 -14.83 13.12 -11.41
C ALA A 22 -14.95 12.17 -10.21
N LEU A 23 -15.50 10.97 -10.44
CA LEU A 23 -15.43 9.89 -9.49
C LEU A 23 -13.96 9.44 -9.46
N ASP A 24 -13.19 9.99 -8.52
CA ASP A 24 -11.91 9.43 -8.15
C ASP A 24 -12.16 7.99 -7.68
N SER A 25 -11.99 7.05 -8.60
CA SER A 25 -11.89 5.63 -8.27
C SER A 25 -10.53 5.41 -7.60
N GLY A 26 -10.38 5.95 -6.38
CA GLY A 26 -9.28 5.58 -5.52
C GLY A 26 -9.31 4.06 -5.38
N ALA A 27 -8.30 3.38 -5.93
CA ALA A 27 -8.16 1.95 -5.75
C ALA A 27 -8.30 1.68 -4.25
N ALA A 28 -9.35 0.95 -3.87
CA ALA A 28 -9.62 0.58 -2.48
C ALA A 28 -8.42 -0.25 -2.01
N GLN A 29 -7.48 0.42 -1.33
CA GLN A 29 -6.30 -0.26 -0.82
C GLN A 29 -6.77 -1.23 0.26
N ALA A 30 -6.39 -2.48 0.10
CA ALA A 30 -6.87 -3.55 0.93
C ALA A 30 -6.53 -3.28 2.40
N GLN A 31 -7.58 -3.17 3.21
CA GLN A 31 -7.48 -2.95 4.65
C GLN A 31 -7.24 -4.28 5.35
N ALA A 32 -6.11 -4.37 6.02
CA ALA A 32 -5.83 -5.46 6.95
C ALA A 32 -6.02 -4.99 8.39
N VAL A 33 -6.03 -5.95 9.31
CA VAL A 33 -6.08 -5.69 10.75
C VAL A 33 -5.00 -6.52 11.42
N THR A 34 -4.32 -5.93 12.40
CA THR A 34 -3.36 -6.67 13.22
C THR A 34 -4.09 -7.63 14.14
N ASN A 35 -3.66 -8.89 14.19
CA ASN A 35 -4.25 -9.92 15.06
C ASN A 35 -3.48 -10.10 16.39
N SER A 36 -2.44 -9.32 16.60
CA SER A 36 -1.61 -9.32 17.82
C SER A 36 -0.92 -7.97 17.97
N ALA A 37 -0.46 -7.65 19.18
CA ALA A 37 0.44 -6.53 19.40
C ALA A 37 1.78 -6.80 18.69
N VAL A 38 2.26 -5.84 17.88
CA VAL A 38 3.42 -6.04 17.01
C VAL A 38 4.22 -4.77 16.78
N ASN A 39 5.54 -4.92 16.57
CA ASN A 39 6.38 -3.83 16.09
C ASN A 39 6.27 -3.69 14.58
N VAL A 40 6.01 -2.47 14.13
CA VAL A 40 6.20 -2.04 12.74
C VAL A 40 7.68 -1.66 12.58
N ARG A 41 8.36 -2.23 11.59
CA ARG A 41 9.83 -2.11 11.43
C ARG A 41 10.21 -1.33 10.18
N ALA A 42 11.42 -0.81 10.17
CA ALA A 42 11.96 -0.04 9.05
C ALA A 42 12.41 -0.90 7.85
N GLY A 43 12.11 -2.20 7.85
CA GLY A 43 12.40 -3.13 6.76
C GLY A 43 11.88 -4.54 7.04
N PRO A 44 11.90 -5.42 6.03
CA PRO A 44 11.28 -6.73 6.08
C PRO A 44 12.14 -7.80 6.77
N ASP A 45 12.64 -7.50 7.96
CA ASP A 45 13.35 -8.44 8.83
C ASP A 45 13.36 -7.90 10.28
N ARG A 46 13.57 -8.79 11.25
CA ARG A 46 13.70 -8.45 12.68
C ARG A 46 14.95 -7.64 13.00
N ILE A 47 15.96 -7.64 12.13
CA ILE A 47 17.17 -6.83 12.32
C ILE A 47 16.90 -5.34 12.21
N PHE A 48 15.85 -4.92 11.47
CA PHE A 48 15.53 -3.52 11.29
C PHE A 48 14.96 -2.89 12.56
N PRO A 49 15.25 -1.61 12.82
CA PRO A 49 14.72 -0.91 13.97
C PRO A 49 13.18 -0.84 13.93
N ALA A 50 12.57 -0.80 15.11
CA ALA A 50 11.15 -0.54 15.22
C ALA A 50 10.88 0.94 14.90
N VAL A 51 9.89 1.19 14.08
CA VAL A 51 9.35 2.52 13.75
C VAL A 51 8.31 2.91 14.78
N THR A 52 7.38 1.99 15.04
CA THR A 52 6.30 2.11 16.01
C THR A 52 5.86 0.74 16.51
N TRP A 53 5.04 0.74 17.55
CA TRP A 53 4.40 -0.45 18.10
C TRP A 53 2.88 -0.26 18.07
N VAL A 54 2.14 -1.28 17.67
CA VAL A 54 0.69 -1.23 17.53
C VAL A 54 0.01 -2.38 18.26
N LEU A 55 -1.21 -2.14 18.71
CA LEU A 55 -2.03 -3.12 19.41
C LEU A 55 -2.69 -4.10 18.44
N SER A 56 -3.16 -5.23 18.95
CA SER A 56 -4.11 -6.09 18.23
C SER A 56 -5.37 -5.30 17.87
N GLY A 57 -5.94 -5.58 16.70
CA GLY A 57 -7.13 -4.88 16.20
C GLY A 57 -6.84 -3.56 15.51
N THR A 58 -5.57 -3.15 15.34
CA THR A 58 -5.23 -1.91 14.65
C THR A 58 -5.43 -2.08 13.14
N PRO A 59 -6.24 -1.19 12.50
CA PRO A 59 -6.37 -1.16 11.04
C PRO A 59 -5.04 -0.80 10.38
N ALA A 60 -4.72 -1.49 9.30
CA ALA A 60 -3.49 -1.31 8.54
C ALA A 60 -3.79 -1.30 7.04
N GLN A 61 -3.26 -0.31 6.35
CA GLN A 61 -3.25 -0.27 4.89
C GLN A 61 -2.05 -1.05 4.38
N VAL A 62 -2.27 -2.09 3.58
CA VAL A 62 -1.19 -2.92 3.02
C VAL A 62 -0.85 -2.43 1.62
N HIS A 63 0.44 -2.15 1.38
CA HIS A 63 0.96 -1.69 0.08
C HIS A 63 1.50 -2.83 -0.77
N GLY A 64 1.88 -3.93 -0.14
CA GLY A 64 2.40 -5.13 -0.77
C GLY A 64 3.26 -5.93 0.18
N CYS A 65 3.70 -7.11 -0.24
CA CYS A 65 4.49 -8.01 0.60
C CYS A 65 5.73 -8.50 -0.14
N VAL A 66 6.80 -8.77 0.60
CA VAL A 66 8.04 -9.37 0.06
C VAL A 66 8.20 -10.80 0.57
N ASP A 67 9.18 -11.50 0.02
CA ASP A 67 9.68 -12.76 0.53
C ASP A 67 8.57 -13.80 0.72
N SER A 68 7.93 -14.15 -0.37
CA SER A 68 6.84 -15.14 -0.36
C SER A 68 5.75 -14.81 0.65
N TRP A 69 5.34 -13.55 0.72
CA TRP A 69 4.32 -13.02 1.64
C TRP A 69 4.69 -13.09 3.13
N ARG A 70 5.98 -13.15 3.46
CA ARG A 70 6.41 -13.20 4.88
C ARG A 70 6.40 -11.84 5.57
N TRP A 71 6.68 -10.77 4.85
CA TRP A 71 6.71 -9.41 5.37
C TRP A 71 5.90 -8.49 4.48
N CYS A 72 5.05 -7.68 5.06
CA CYS A 72 4.22 -6.73 4.33
C CYS A 72 4.52 -5.28 4.73
N ASP A 73 4.62 -4.44 3.73
CA ASP A 73 4.70 -2.99 3.87
C ASP A 73 3.31 -2.46 4.18
N ILE A 74 3.18 -1.76 5.31
CA ILE A 74 1.91 -1.26 5.80
C ILE A 74 2.01 0.20 6.23
N THR A 75 0.87 0.87 6.21
CA THR A 75 0.67 2.14 6.92
C THR A 75 -0.30 1.94 8.07
N VAL A 76 0.07 2.43 9.25
CA VAL A 76 -0.77 2.51 10.45
C VAL A 76 -0.74 3.93 11.00
N GLY A 77 -1.88 4.61 11.01
CA GLY A 77 -1.91 6.03 11.34
C GLY A 77 -1.01 6.84 10.40
N ARG A 78 0.04 7.46 10.94
CA ARG A 78 1.06 8.23 10.18
C ARG A 78 2.35 7.47 9.93
N ASP A 79 2.51 6.31 10.53
CA ASP A 79 3.73 5.51 10.43
C ASP A 79 3.60 4.49 9.29
N ARG A 80 4.63 4.41 8.46
CA ARG A 80 4.78 3.37 7.45
C ARG A 80 5.91 2.43 7.83
N GLY A 81 5.80 1.16 7.49
CA GLY A 81 6.84 0.18 7.77
C GLY A 81 6.38 -1.24 7.54
N TRP A 82 7.17 -2.18 8.02
CA TRP A 82 7.06 -3.60 7.71
C TRP A 82 6.60 -4.40 8.92
N VAL A 83 5.63 -5.27 8.69
CA VAL A 83 5.12 -6.21 9.69
C VAL A 83 5.21 -7.63 9.14
N TYR A 84 5.56 -8.59 10.00
CA TYR A 84 5.53 -9.99 9.63
C TYR A 84 4.08 -10.43 9.38
N ALA A 85 3.83 -10.95 8.19
CA ALA A 85 2.47 -11.19 7.65
C ALA A 85 1.60 -12.14 8.50
N ARG A 86 2.22 -12.95 9.38
CA ARG A 86 1.50 -13.74 10.38
C ARG A 86 0.60 -12.89 11.28
N TYR A 87 0.99 -11.64 11.51
CA TYR A 87 0.28 -10.73 12.40
C TYR A 87 -0.77 -9.87 11.68
N LEU A 88 -1.02 -10.16 10.40
CA LEU A 88 -1.99 -9.44 9.59
C LEU A 88 -3.09 -10.38 9.09
N THR A 89 -4.33 -9.93 9.22
CA THR A 89 -5.50 -10.59 8.66
C THR A 89 -6.27 -9.62 7.77
N VAL A 90 -6.90 -10.15 6.75
CA VAL A 90 -7.76 -9.39 5.82
C VAL A 90 -9.11 -10.09 5.70
N ALA A 91 -10.18 -9.30 5.65
CA ALA A 91 -11.50 -9.81 5.31
C ALA A 91 -11.64 -9.82 3.78
N LYS A 92 -11.91 -10.98 3.21
CA LYS A 92 -12.12 -11.17 1.78
C LYS A 92 -13.19 -12.23 1.54
N ASP A 93 -14.17 -11.92 0.69
CA ASP A 93 -15.26 -12.84 0.33
C ASP A 93 -15.96 -13.44 1.57
N GLY A 94 -16.20 -12.60 2.59
CA GLY A 94 -16.85 -13.01 3.85
C GLY A 94 -16.02 -13.90 4.76
N ARG A 95 -14.72 -14.06 4.47
CA ARG A 95 -13.78 -14.86 5.26
C ARG A 95 -12.63 -14.01 5.78
N THR A 96 -12.12 -14.36 6.96
CA THR A 96 -10.87 -13.80 7.47
C THR A 96 -9.68 -14.65 7.02
N ILE A 97 -8.75 -14.04 6.30
CA ILE A 97 -7.56 -14.70 5.76
C ILE A 97 -6.34 -14.13 6.48
N ASN A 98 -5.50 -15.01 7.02
CA ASN A 98 -4.16 -14.60 7.47
C ASN A 98 -3.25 -14.43 6.25
N ILE A 99 -2.54 -13.30 6.15
CA ILE A 99 -1.78 -12.96 4.93
C ILE A 99 -0.66 -13.96 4.68
N LEU A 100 0.06 -14.40 5.72
CA LEU A 100 1.14 -15.38 5.56
C LEU A 100 0.65 -16.71 4.98
N GLN A 101 -0.52 -17.17 5.41
CA GLN A 101 -1.11 -18.44 4.96
C GLN A 101 -1.86 -18.30 3.64
N GLY A 102 -2.48 -17.16 3.43
CA GLY A 102 -3.26 -16.86 2.22
C GLY A 102 -2.38 -16.55 1.01
N GLY A 103 -1.19 -15.99 1.23
CA GLY A 103 -0.30 -15.58 0.14
C GLY A 103 -1.02 -14.73 -0.91
N PRO A 104 -0.93 -15.09 -2.20
CA PRO A 104 -1.59 -14.36 -3.30
C PRO A 104 -3.11 -14.26 -3.15
N LYS A 105 -3.74 -15.23 -2.49
CA LYS A 105 -5.20 -15.24 -2.26
C LYS A 105 -5.66 -14.10 -1.34
N ALA A 106 -4.76 -13.55 -0.53
CA ALA A 106 -5.05 -12.38 0.28
C ALA A 106 -5.29 -11.11 -0.56
N GLY A 107 -4.85 -11.10 -1.82
CA GLY A 107 -5.13 -10.04 -2.78
C GLY A 107 -4.11 -8.91 -2.78
N PHE A 108 -2.90 -9.15 -2.26
CA PHE A 108 -1.81 -8.19 -2.28
C PHE A 108 -0.76 -8.54 -3.33
N GLU A 109 -0.11 -7.51 -3.88
CA GLU A 109 0.96 -7.70 -4.86
C GLU A 109 2.32 -7.88 -4.19
N PRO A 110 3.23 -8.65 -4.82
CA PRO A 110 4.60 -8.70 -4.39
C PRO A 110 5.31 -7.37 -4.68
N VAL A 111 6.09 -6.89 -3.73
CA VAL A 111 6.88 -5.65 -3.87
C VAL A 111 8.35 -5.91 -3.64
N ALA A 112 9.20 -5.10 -4.26
CA ALA A 112 10.63 -5.09 -4.00
C ALA A 112 10.95 -4.21 -2.79
N PHE A 113 12.07 -4.46 -2.13
CA PHE A 113 12.56 -3.64 -1.05
C PHE A 113 14.04 -3.30 -1.23
N SER A 114 14.35 -2.03 -1.11
CA SER A 114 15.69 -1.46 -1.01
C SER A 114 15.75 -0.61 0.25
N VAL A 115 16.72 -0.85 1.12
CA VAL A 115 16.87 -0.09 2.38
C VAL A 115 17.03 1.39 2.06
N ARG A 116 17.90 1.72 1.11
CA ARG A 116 18.22 3.11 0.76
C ARG A 116 16.98 3.85 0.27
N GLU A 117 16.34 3.34 -0.77
CA GLU A 117 15.17 3.99 -1.38
C GLU A 117 14.02 4.12 -0.40
N TYR A 118 13.77 3.08 0.38
CA TYR A 118 12.68 3.07 1.33
C TYR A 118 12.93 4.03 2.52
N TRP A 119 14.17 4.08 3.02
CA TRP A 119 14.53 4.97 4.12
C TRP A 119 14.60 6.42 3.68
N ASP A 120 15.11 6.72 2.49
CA ASP A 120 15.11 8.06 1.91
C ASP A 120 13.67 8.60 1.75
N ALA A 121 12.72 7.72 1.43
CA ALA A 121 11.32 8.10 1.27
C ALA A 121 10.56 8.29 2.60
N HIS A 122 10.94 7.57 3.69
CA HIS A 122 10.09 7.47 4.88
C HIS A 122 10.76 7.81 6.21
N TYR A 123 12.09 7.89 6.29
CA TYR A 123 12.80 7.90 7.58
C TYR A 123 13.94 8.88 7.71
N THR A 124 13.97 9.94 6.91
CA THR A 124 15.05 10.95 6.91
C THR A 124 15.20 11.66 8.24
N ASP A 125 14.15 11.72 9.05
CA ASP A 125 14.10 12.33 10.38
C ASP A 125 14.48 11.38 11.54
N ARG A 126 14.70 10.10 11.24
CA ARG A 126 14.96 9.09 12.27
C ARG A 126 16.44 9.04 12.65
N ARG A 127 16.73 8.99 13.96
CA ARG A 127 18.11 8.98 14.51
C ARG A 127 19.02 7.87 13.94
N TRP A 128 18.43 6.77 13.44
CA TRP A 128 19.15 5.65 12.86
C TRP A 128 19.26 5.72 11.33
N PHE A 129 18.74 6.76 10.70
CA PHE A 129 18.77 6.95 9.24
C PHE A 129 20.18 6.86 8.65
N GLY A 130 21.19 7.50 9.29
CA GLY A 130 22.58 7.44 8.86
C GLY A 130 23.21 6.04 8.88
N GLN A 131 22.52 5.04 9.41
CA GLN A 131 22.99 3.65 9.46
C GLN A 131 22.44 2.79 8.30
N SER A 132 21.83 3.40 7.30
CA SER A 132 21.18 2.69 6.19
C SER A 132 22.11 1.67 5.50
N LEU A 133 23.37 2.03 5.24
CA LEU A 133 24.36 1.14 4.65
C LEU A 133 24.67 -0.08 5.55
N HIS A 134 24.76 0.12 6.86
CA HIS A 134 24.96 -0.98 7.81
C HIS A 134 23.80 -2.00 7.73
N TYR A 135 22.57 -1.50 7.74
CA TYR A 135 21.38 -2.35 7.64
C TYR A 135 21.26 -3.00 6.27
N GLN A 136 21.58 -2.29 5.19
CA GLN A 136 21.61 -2.83 3.83
C GLN A 136 22.55 -4.05 3.75
N THR A 137 23.82 -3.87 4.15
CA THR A 137 24.83 -4.93 4.11
C THR A 137 24.46 -6.13 4.99
N ARG A 138 23.90 -5.86 6.17
CA ARG A 138 23.49 -6.91 7.10
C ARG A 138 22.29 -7.69 6.57
N TRP A 139 21.34 -7.02 5.94
CA TRP A 139 20.17 -7.65 5.35
C TRP A 139 20.53 -8.49 4.12
N GLU A 140 21.36 -7.96 3.22
CA GLU A 140 21.84 -8.69 2.04
C GLU A 140 22.57 -9.98 2.40
N ARG A 141 23.38 -9.97 3.45
CA ARG A 141 24.03 -11.19 3.94
C ARG A 141 23.06 -12.26 4.47
N ARG A 142 21.85 -11.85 4.87
CA ARG A 142 20.82 -12.77 5.34
C ARG A 142 19.90 -13.28 4.21
N ARG A 143 19.83 -12.56 3.09
CA ARG A 143 18.99 -12.91 1.94
C ARG A 143 19.33 -14.22 1.22
N PRO A 144 20.59 -14.69 1.11
CA PRO A 144 20.91 -15.91 0.38
C PRO A 144 20.24 -17.19 0.90
N GLN A 145 19.70 -17.14 2.10
CA GLN A 145 18.94 -18.26 2.67
C GLN A 145 17.44 -18.19 2.35
N GLN A 146 17.02 -17.15 1.64
CA GLN A 146 15.64 -16.90 1.22
C GLN A 146 15.66 -16.68 -0.29
N GLU A 147 16.00 -17.76 -1.02
CA GLU A 147 16.03 -17.72 -2.47
C GLU A 147 14.69 -17.21 -3.02
N TRP A 148 14.70 -15.98 -3.52
CA TRP A 148 13.66 -15.46 -4.36
C TRP A 148 13.65 -16.31 -5.64
N SER A 149 12.83 -17.33 -5.66
CA SER A 149 12.41 -17.94 -6.92
C SER A 149 11.54 -16.90 -7.62
N ALA A 150 12.16 -16.04 -8.43
CA ALA A 150 11.40 -15.18 -9.33
C ALA A 150 10.39 -16.08 -10.05
N PRO A 151 9.11 -15.66 -10.13
CA PRO A 151 8.16 -16.41 -10.93
C PRO A 151 8.76 -16.59 -12.33
N PRO A 152 8.68 -17.78 -12.92
CA PRO A 152 9.27 -18.03 -14.24
C PRO A 152 8.76 -16.94 -15.18
N LYS A 153 9.69 -16.23 -15.85
CA LYS A 153 9.32 -15.31 -16.92
C LYS A 153 8.31 -16.04 -17.78
N ARG A 154 7.09 -15.52 -17.83
CA ARG A 154 6.06 -16.05 -18.72
C ARG A 154 6.72 -16.24 -20.08
N ALA A 155 6.85 -17.49 -20.52
CA ALA A 155 7.35 -17.79 -21.85
C ALA A 155 6.57 -16.93 -22.84
N ALA A 156 7.28 -16.19 -23.69
CA ALA A 156 6.65 -15.40 -24.73
C ALA A 156 5.71 -16.33 -25.51
N ALA A 157 4.45 -15.89 -25.67
CA ALA A 157 3.50 -16.66 -26.46
C ALA A 157 4.10 -16.88 -27.86
N PRO A 158 3.96 -18.09 -28.44
CA PRO A 158 4.44 -18.35 -29.80
C PRO A 158 3.74 -17.38 -30.77
N PRO A 159 4.44 -16.93 -31.83
CA PRO A 159 3.84 -16.03 -32.81
C PRO A 159 2.62 -16.71 -33.45
N PRO A 160 1.60 -15.91 -33.83
CA PRO A 160 0.41 -16.46 -34.51
C PRO A 160 0.82 -17.06 -35.85
N ALA A 161 0.23 -18.21 -36.16
CA ALA A 161 0.43 -18.93 -37.42
C ALA A 161 -0.13 -18.15 -38.61
#